data_5c95b7d95488d254435de96686e5bda9
#
_entry.id   5c95b7d95488d254435de96686e5bda9
#
_cell.length_a   1.000
_cell.length_b   1.000
_cell.length_c   1.000
_cell.angle_alpha   90.00
_cell.angle_beta   90.00
_cell.angle_gamma   90.00
#
_symmetry.space_group_name_H-M   'P 1'
#
loop_
_entity.id
_entity.type
_entity.pdbx_description
1 polymer ?
#
loop_
_entity_poly.entity_id
_entity_poly.type
_entity_poly.pdbx_seq_one_letter_code
_entity_poly.pdbx_strand_id
1 'polypeptide(L)'
;MAGLMMIAVLIGVGFIWVALSYNKLVLLKNETLNGWKQIDVQLKRRYDLIPNLVETVKGAMQFEQDTLTKVIEARNKAASAHGVAEKAVQENMLTGALRQLFALVENYPQLKANDTAAKLQEELVSAENRIGFARQFYNDIATRFNIAL
;
A
#
# COMPACT_ATOMS: atom_id res chain seq x y z
N MET A 1 49.13 -34.97 1.70
CA MET A 1 47.75 -35.41 1.99
C MET A 1 47.00 -34.41 2.85
N ALA A 2 47.50 -33.89 3.95
CA ALA A 2 46.85 -32.93 4.81
C ALA A 2 46.51 -31.59 4.10
N GLY A 3 47.41 -31.07 3.24
CA GLY A 3 47.11 -29.84 2.47
C GLY A 3 45.98 -29.95 1.49
N LEU A 4 45.82 -31.08 0.80
CA LEU A 4 44.73 -31.34 -0.11
C LEU A 4 43.35 -31.45 0.61
N MET A 5 43.36 -32.09 1.79
CA MET A 5 42.17 -32.13 2.65
C MET A 5 41.74 -30.75 3.13
N MET A 6 42.68 -29.88 3.51
CA MET A 6 42.42 -28.55 3.98
C MET A 6 41.83 -27.67 2.87
N ILE A 7 42.32 -27.78 1.63
CA ILE A 7 41.81 -27.09 0.46
C ILE A 7 40.36 -27.57 0.14
N ALA A 8 40.11 -28.87 0.19
CA ALA A 8 38.79 -29.44 -0.04
C ALA A 8 37.76 -28.95 0.99
N VAL A 9 38.13 -28.84 2.25
CA VAL A 9 37.28 -28.31 3.32
C VAL A 9 36.98 -26.83 3.09
N LEU A 10 37.99 -26.01 2.72
CA LEU A 10 37.77 -24.58 2.43
C LEU A 10 36.81 -24.36 1.23
N ILE A 11 36.97 -25.19 0.18
CA ILE A 11 36.06 -25.14 -0.98
C ILE A 11 34.65 -25.55 -0.55
N GLY A 12 34.50 -26.59 0.27
CA GLY A 12 33.19 -27.04 0.78
C GLY A 12 32.50 -25.98 1.63
N VAL A 13 33.24 -25.32 2.54
CA VAL A 13 32.70 -24.20 3.35
C VAL A 13 32.30 -23.04 2.47
N GLY A 14 33.09 -22.66 1.46
CA GLY A 14 32.78 -21.64 0.51
C GLY A 14 31.48 -21.92 -0.27
N PHE A 15 31.31 -23.16 -0.70
CA PHE A 15 30.11 -23.59 -1.42
C PHE A 15 28.83 -23.53 -0.56
N ILE A 16 28.94 -23.96 0.68
CA ILE A 16 27.85 -23.87 1.66
C ILE A 16 27.49 -22.41 1.92
N TRP A 17 28.48 -21.55 2.12
CA TRP A 17 28.26 -20.12 2.36
C TRP A 17 27.54 -19.44 1.17
N VAL A 18 27.96 -19.70 -0.06
CA VAL A 18 27.30 -19.20 -1.28
C VAL A 18 25.87 -19.69 -1.38
N ALA A 19 25.62 -20.97 -1.12
CA ALA A 19 24.28 -21.54 -1.17
C ALA A 19 23.33 -20.89 -0.13
N LEU A 20 23.81 -20.69 1.09
CA LEU A 20 23.05 -20.03 2.15
C LEU A 20 22.74 -18.56 1.82
N SER A 21 23.74 -17.84 1.28
CA SER A 21 23.58 -16.45 0.85
C SER A 21 22.57 -16.33 -0.29
N TYR A 22 22.65 -17.22 -1.28
CA TYR A 22 21.70 -17.25 -2.38
C TYR A 22 20.26 -17.54 -1.92
N ASN A 23 20.08 -18.52 -1.05
CA ASN A 23 18.77 -18.85 -0.49
C ASN A 23 18.18 -17.66 0.29
N LYS A 24 19.00 -16.93 1.06
CA LYS A 24 18.58 -15.74 1.78
C LYS A 24 18.14 -14.62 0.83
N LEU A 25 18.86 -14.38 -0.25
CA LEU A 25 18.50 -13.38 -1.26
C LEU A 25 17.20 -13.73 -1.96
N VAL A 26 17.01 -15.00 -2.33
CA VAL A 26 15.74 -15.48 -2.96
C VAL A 26 14.57 -15.29 -2.00
N LEU A 27 14.75 -15.61 -0.72
CA LEU A 27 13.71 -15.40 0.30
C LEU A 27 13.32 -13.93 0.40
N LEU A 28 14.28 -13.03 0.60
CA LEU A 28 14.05 -11.60 0.73
C LEU A 28 13.41 -11.00 -0.53
N LYS A 29 13.80 -11.45 -1.72
CA LYS A 29 13.16 -11.05 -2.98
C LYS A 29 11.68 -11.44 -3.01
N ASN A 30 11.37 -12.67 -2.63
CA ASN A 30 9.98 -13.16 -2.61
C ASN A 30 9.15 -12.42 -1.55
N GLU A 31 9.71 -12.15 -0.38
CA GLU A 31 9.05 -11.35 0.66
C GLU A 31 8.76 -9.92 0.19
N THR A 32 9.70 -9.29 -0.53
CA THR A 32 9.51 -7.96 -1.11
C THR A 32 8.37 -7.96 -2.12
N LEU A 33 8.31 -8.95 -3.02
CA LEU A 33 7.22 -9.09 -3.98
C LEU A 33 5.86 -9.33 -3.31
N ASN A 34 5.84 -10.13 -2.26
CA ASN A 34 4.61 -10.40 -1.49
C ASN A 34 4.15 -9.16 -0.72
N GLY A 35 5.09 -8.41 -0.13
CA GLY A 35 4.80 -7.13 0.52
C GLY A 35 4.15 -6.13 -0.44
N TRP A 36 4.67 -6.03 -1.66
CA TRP A 36 4.07 -5.19 -2.70
C TRP A 36 2.65 -5.62 -3.07
N LYS A 37 2.43 -6.92 -3.27
CA LYS A 37 1.08 -7.45 -3.55
C LYS A 37 0.07 -7.14 -2.44
N GLN A 38 0.48 -7.16 -1.19
CA GLN A 38 -0.38 -6.78 -0.07
C GLN A 38 -0.78 -5.30 -0.14
N ILE A 39 0.14 -4.41 -0.51
CA ILE A 39 -0.17 -3.00 -0.77
C ILE A 39 -1.23 -2.90 -1.88
N ASP A 40 -1.02 -3.54 -3.02
CA ASP A 40 -1.94 -3.48 -4.16
C ASP A 40 -3.36 -3.95 -3.80
N VAL A 41 -3.50 -5.00 -2.99
CA VAL A 41 -4.81 -5.49 -2.52
C VAL A 41 -5.53 -4.41 -1.70
N GLN A 42 -4.84 -3.73 -0.79
CA GLN A 42 -5.45 -2.68 0.04
C GLN A 42 -5.77 -1.42 -0.78
N LEU A 43 -4.91 -1.06 -1.74
CA LEU A 43 -5.16 0.03 -2.68
C LEU A 43 -6.42 -0.25 -3.53
N LYS A 44 -6.54 -1.45 -4.07
CA LYS A 44 -7.73 -1.84 -4.83
C LYS A 44 -9.00 -1.73 -3.98
N ARG A 45 -8.98 -2.25 -2.75
CA ARG A 45 -10.11 -2.09 -1.82
C ARG A 45 -10.48 -0.63 -1.61
N ARG A 46 -9.49 0.25 -1.41
CA ARG A 46 -9.71 1.69 -1.28
C ARG A 46 -10.38 2.28 -2.52
N TYR A 47 -9.90 1.92 -3.73
CA TYR A 47 -10.50 2.40 -4.98
C TYR A 47 -11.94 1.93 -5.19
N ASP A 48 -12.27 0.73 -4.73
CA ASP A 48 -13.61 0.16 -4.85
C ASP A 48 -14.61 0.79 -3.86
N LEU A 49 -14.14 1.22 -2.68
CA LEU A 49 -14.98 1.86 -1.66
C LEU A 49 -15.33 3.32 -1.98
N ILE A 50 -14.44 4.06 -2.65
CA ILE A 50 -14.61 5.50 -2.89
C ILE A 50 -15.85 5.83 -3.72
N PRO A 51 -16.16 5.18 -4.86
CA PRO A 51 -17.37 5.44 -5.62
C PRO A 51 -18.64 5.21 -4.79
N ASN A 52 -18.65 4.19 -3.95
CA ASN A 52 -19.79 3.88 -3.07
C ASN A 52 -20.01 4.99 -2.04
N LEU A 53 -18.93 5.51 -1.45
CA LEU A 53 -19.01 6.65 -0.52
C LEU A 53 -19.56 7.89 -1.23
N VAL A 54 -18.97 8.26 -2.38
CA VAL A 54 -19.40 9.43 -3.15
C VAL A 54 -20.87 9.32 -3.54
N GLU A 55 -21.33 8.15 -4.00
CA GLU A 55 -22.74 7.91 -4.33
C GLU A 55 -23.65 8.06 -3.10
N THR A 56 -23.21 7.58 -1.95
CA THR A 56 -23.96 7.64 -0.69
C THR A 56 -24.13 9.09 -0.19
N VAL A 57 -23.09 9.93 -0.34
CA VAL A 57 -23.10 11.29 0.22
C VAL A 57 -23.59 12.36 -0.75
N LYS A 58 -23.56 12.11 -2.07
CA LYS A 58 -23.86 13.14 -3.09
C LYS A 58 -25.22 13.79 -2.93
N GLY A 59 -26.24 13.06 -2.49
CA GLY A 59 -27.60 13.57 -2.31
C GLY A 59 -27.68 14.65 -1.22
N ALA A 60 -26.92 14.45 -0.12
CA ALA A 60 -26.85 15.41 0.98
C ALA A 60 -25.88 16.55 0.72
N MET A 61 -24.84 16.31 -0.12
CA MET A 61 -23.74 17.22 -0.41
C MET A 61 -23.87 17.87 -1.79
N GLN A 62 -25.06 18.28 -2.19
CA GLN A 62 -25.34 18.84 -3.53
C GLN A 62 -24.51 20.09 -3.85
N PHE A 63 -24.14 20.87 -2.85
CA PHE A 63 -23.32 22.09 -3.01
C PHE A 63 -21.81 21.82 -3.05
N GLU A 64 -21.39 20.58 -2.82
CA GLU A 64 -19.99 20.17 -2.72
C GLU A 64 -19.51 19.35 -3.93
N GLN A 65 -20.12 19.59 -5.10
CA GLN A 65 -19.85 18.82 -6.32
C GLN A 65 -18.36 18.86 -6.71
N ASP A 66 -17.69 19.99 -6.51
CA ASP A 66 -16.27 20.14 -6.80
C ASP A 66 -15.41 19.20 -5.95
N THR A 67 -15.72 19.06 -4.66
CA THR A 67 -14.99 18.16 -3.75
C THR A 67 -15.24 16.70 -4.13
N LEU A 68 -16.47 16.33 -4.43
CA LEU A 68 -16.81 14.97 -4.86
C LEU A 68 -16.10 14.61 -6.17
N THR A 69 -16.08 15.54 -7.14
CA THR A 69 -15.38 15.36 -8.41
C THR A 69 -13.87 15.20 -8.21
N LYS A 70 -13.25 16.05 -7.38
CA LYS A 70 -11.81 15.95 -7.05
C LYS A 70 -11.43 14.59 -6.43
N VAL A 71 -12.29 14.05 -5.58
CA VAL A 71 -12.06 12.72 -4.99
C VAL A 71 -12.07 11.63 -6.05
N ILE A 72 -13.05 11.65 -6.96
CA ILE A 72 -13.15 10.68 -8.06
C ILE A 72 -11.97 10.82 -9.04
N GLU A 73 -11.58 12.04 -9.40
CA GLU A 73 -10.42 12.29 -10.26
C GLU A 73 -9.12 11.80 -9.62
N ALA A 74 -8.91 12.12 -8.34
CA ALA A 74 -7.72 11.66 -7.61
C ALA A 74 -7.69 10.12 -7.51
N ARG A 75 -8.85 9.48 -7.27
CA ARG A 75 -8.98 8.01 -7.28
C ARG A 75 -8.61 7.43 -8.64
N ASN A 76 -9.10 8.01 -9.74
CA ASN A 76 -8.82 7.54 -11.09
C ASN A 76 -7.33 7.67 -11.45
N LYS A 77 -6.70 8.80 -11.09
CA LYS A 77 -5.26 9.02 -11.26
C LYS A 77 -4.44 8.01 -10.44
N ALA A 78 -4.80 7.77 -9.19
CA ALA A 78 -4.11 6.80 -8.35
C ALA A 78 -4.26 5.36 -8.87
N ALA A 79 -5.45 5.00 -9.37
CA ALA A 79 -5.72 3.68 -9.94
C ALA A 79 -4.96 3.43 -11.25
N SER A 80 -4.74 4.47 -12.07
CA SER A 80 -4.01 4.39 -13.35
C SER A 80 -2.51 4.64 -13.24
N ALA A 81 -2.00 5.04 -12.07
CA ALA A 81 -0.58 5.32 -11.87
C ALA A 81 0.28 4.06 -12.02
N HIS A 82 1.40 4.19 -12.70
CA HIS A 82 2.34 3.12 -12.97
C HIS A 82 3.67 3.36 -12.23
N GLY A 83 4.19 2.29 -11.64
CA GLY A 83 5.44 2.35 -10.88
C GLY A 83 5.27 2.91 -9.46
N VAL A 84 6.26 2.64 -8.62
CA VAL A 84 6.21 2.93 -7.17
C VAL A 84 6.15 4.42 -6.89
N ALA A 85 6.97 5.20 -7.59
CA ALA A 85 7.12 6.65 -7.32
C ALA A 85 5.86 7.42 -7.73
N GLU A 86 5.33 7.20 -8.93
CA GLU A 86 4.11 7.87 -9.40
C GLU A 86 2.92 7.45 -8.53
N LYS A 87 2.79 6.17 -8.24
CA LYS A 87 1.73 5.63 -7.38
C LYS A 87 1.75 6.28 -5.99
N ALA A 88 2.93 6.46 -5.39
CA ALA A 88 3.07 7.13 -4.10
C ALA A 88 2.58 8.59 -4.13
N VAL A 89 2.89 9.35 -5.19
CA VAL A 89 2.43 10.74 -5.35
C VAL A 89 0.92 10.79 -5.49
N GLN A 90 0.33 9.99 -6.38
CA GLN A 90 -1.11 10.00 -6.63
C GLN A 90 -1.92 9.51 -5.40
N GLU A 91 -1.40 8.53 -4.66
CA GLU A 91 -2.00 8.07 -3.41
C GLU A 91 -2.01 9.16 -2.32
N ASN A 92 -0.94 9.95 -2.22
CA ASN A 92 -0.90 11.07 -1.29
C ASN A 92 -1.93 12.16 -1.66
N MET A 93 -2.11 12.43 -2.96
CA MET A 93 -3.15 13.35 -3.45
C MET A 93 -4.55 12.83 -3.13
N LEU A 94 -4.80 11.54 -3.34
CA LEU A 94 -6.07 10.90 -2.99
C LEU A 94 -6.35 10.96 -1.48
N THR A 95 -5.34 10.71 -0.65
CA THR A 95 -5.46 10.85 0.82
C THR A 95 -5.85 12.27 1.21
N GLY A 96 -5.25 13.29 0.57
CA GLY A 96 -5.60 14.70 0.79
C GLY A 96 -7.05 15.00 0.40
N ALA A 97 -7.50 14.53 -0.77
CA ALA A 97 -8.86 14.72 -1.24
C ALA A 97 -9.90 14.04 -0.32
N LEU A 98 -9.63 12.82 0.16
CA LEU A 98 -10.49 12.12 1.11
C LEU A 98 -10.57 12.82 2.47
N ARG A 99 -9.47 13.39 2.97
CA ARG A 99 -9.49 14.17 4.21
C ARG A 99 -10.37 15.42 4.09
N GLN A 100 -10.33 16.11 2.94
CA GLN A 100 -11.22 17.22 2.68
C GLN A 100 -12.68 16.78 2.65
N LEU A 101 -12.99 15.68 1.98
CA LEU A 101 -14.35 15.11 1.96
C LEU A 101 -14.84 14.77 3.36
N PHE A 102 -14.03 14.08 4.18
CA PHE A 102 -14.40 13.71 5.55
C PHE A 102 -14.63 14.94 6.43
N ALA A 103 -13.79 15.98 6.30
CA ALA A 103 -13.98 17.23 7.02
C ALA A 103 -15.30 17.94 6.64
N LEU A 104 -15.70 17.86 5.36
CA LEU A 104 -16.97 18.41 4.90
C LEU A 104 -18.17 17.60 5.39
N VAL A 105 -18.08 16.27 5.38
CA VAL A 105 -19.14 15.39 5.90
C VAL A 105 -19.48 15.70 7.36
N GLU A 106 -18.50 16.16 8.16
CA GLU A 106 -18.72 16.61 9.54
C GLU A 106 -19.73 17.74 9.67
N ASN A 107 -19.90 18.56 8.62
CA ASN A 107 -20.87 19.66 8.57
C ASN A 107 -22.30 19.21 8.19
N TYR A 108 -22.49 17.94 7.88
CA TYR A 108 -23.77 17.38 7.44
C TYR A 108 -24.29 16.35 8.48
N PRO A 109 -25.10 16.77 9.48
CA PRO A 109 -25.58 15.90 10.55
C PRO A 109 -26.33 14.67 10.05
N GLN A 110 -27.07 14.79 8.92
CA GLN A 110 -27.79 13.67 8.29
C GLN A 110 -26.85 12.58 7.77
N LEU A 111 -25.62 12.92 7.37
CA LEU A 111 -24.62 11.95 6.93
C LEU A 111 -23.95 11.26 8.12
N LYS A 112 -23.78 11.96 9.23
CA LYS A 112 -23.30 11.35 10.48
C LYS A 112 -24.25 10.31 11.04
N ALA A 113 -25.56 10.54 10.86
CA ALA A 113 -26.62 9.59 11.25
C ALA A 113 -26.84 8.46 10.22
N ASN A 114 -26.17 8.51 9.08
CA ASN A 114 -26.29 7.50 8.04
C ASN A 114 -25.28 6.37 8.28
N ASP A 115 -25.75 5.21 8.70
CA ASP A 115 -24.94 4.04 9.02
C ASP A 115 -24.07 3.58 7.84
N THR A 116 -24.58 3.69 6.60
CA THR A 116 -23.83 3.31 5.41
C THR A 116 -22.66 4.26 5.16
N ALA A 117 -22.88 5.57 5.28
CA ALA A 117 -21.82 6.58 5.12
C ALA A 117 -20.75 6.41 6.22
N ALA A 118 -21.18 6.24 7.47
CA ALA A 118 -20.28 6.03 8.60
C ALA A 118 -19.41 4.77 8.43
N LYS A 119 -20.03 3.65 8.03
CA LYS A 119 -19.33 2.39 7.77
C LYS A 119 -18.33 2.50 6.62
N LEU A 120 -18.69 3.15 5.51
CA LEU A 120 -17.78 3.35 4.39
C LEU A 120 -16.57 4.23 4.77
N GLN A 121 -16.78 5.27 5.59
CA GLN A 121 -15.68 6.08 6.12
C GLN A 121 -14.76 5.25 7.01
N GLU A 122 -15.30 4.45 7.92
CA GLU A 122 -14.52 3.56 8.79
C GLU A 122 -13.71 2.56 7.98
N GLU A 123 -14.31 1.94 6.97
CA GLU A 123 -13.61 1.01 6.07
C GLU A 123 -12.48 1.69 5.28
N LEU A 124 -12.69 2.94 4.82
CA LEU A 124 -11.65 3.72 4.14
C LEU A 124 -10.50 4.10 5.07
N VAL A 125 -10.78 4.52 6.31
CA VAL A 125 -9.75 4.77 7.33
C VAL A 125 -8.99 3.50 7.65
N SER A 126 -9.68 2.36 7.81
CA SER A 126 -9.05 1.06 8.03
C SER A 126 -8.14 0.66 6.86
N ALA A 127 -8.58 0.87 5.62
CA ALA A 127 -7.77 0.60 4.44
C ALA A 127 -6.52 1.49 4.40
N GLU A 128 -6.64 2.79 4.72
CA GLU A 128 -5.50 3.71 4.79
C GLU A 128 -4.46 3.26 5.83
N ASN A 129 -4.89 2.88 7.03
CA ASN A 129 -4.01 2.37 8.06
C ASN A 129 -3.28 1.09 7.61
N ARG A 130 -4.00 0.16 6.98
CA ARG A 130 -3.41 -1.08 6.44
C ARG A 130 -2.40 -0.80 5.32
N ILE A 131 -2.67 0.18 4.45
CA ILE A 131 -1.72 0.64 3.43
C ILE A 131 -0.47 1.21 4.09
N GLY A 132 -0.61 2.01 5.14
CA GLY A 132 0.51 2.55 5.92
C GLY A 132 1.41 1.45 6.49
N PHE A 133 0.83 0.46 7.16
CA PHE A 133 1.56 -0.69 7.70
C PHE A 133 2.21 -1.54 6.61
N ALA A 134 1.49 -1.81 5.51
CA ALA A 134 2.03 -2.60 4.40
C ALA A 134 3.21 -1.89 3.71
N ARG A 135 3.17 -0.56 3.58
CA ARG A 135 4.28 0.25 3.06
C ARG A 135 5.50 0.20 3.97
N GLN A 136 5.29 0.31 5.28
CA GLN A 136 6.39 0.20 6.25
C GLN A 136 7.05 -1.17 6.16
N PHE A 137 6.27 -2.23 6.19
CA PHE A 137 6.74 -3.60 6.04
C PHE A 137 7.52 -3.82 4.73
N TYR A 138 6.98 -3.33 3.60
CA TYR A 138 7.66 -3.38 2.31
C TYR A 138 9.03 -2.67 2.34
N ASN A 139 9.08 -1.45 2.90
CA ASN A 139 10.32 -0.68 3.01
C ASN A 139 11.37 -1.39 3.87
N ASP A 140 10.96 -2.00 4.98
CA ASP A 140 11.85 -2.75 5.86
C ASP A 140 12.46 -3.96 5.14
N ILE A 141 11.64 -4.72 4.39
CA ILE A 141 12.12 -5.87 3.62
C ILE A 141 12.99 -5.44 2.45
N ALA A 142 12.59 -4.42 1.70
CA ALA A 142 13.37 -3.89 0.58
C ALA A 142 14.75 -3.39 1.05
N THR A 143 14.82 -2.75 2.21
CA THR A 143 16.08 -2.34 2.84
C THR A 143 16.94 -3.55 3.18
N ARG A 144 16.38 -4.59 3.82
CA ARG A 144 17.11 -5.82 4.12
C ARG A 144 17.61 -6.54 2.87
N PHE A 145 16.82 -6.54 1.81
CA PHE A 145 17.21 -7.11 0.52
C PHE A 145 18.39 -6.34 -0.07
N ASN A 146 18.34 -5.01 -0.08
CA ASN A 146 19.42 -4.17 -0.61
C ASN A 146 20.71 -4.27 0.20
N ILE A 147 20.64 -4.50 1.52
CA ILE A 147 21.83 -4.71 2.36
C ILE A 147 22.45 -6.10 2.13
N ALA A 148 21.62 -7.08 1.73
CA ALA A 148 22.08 -8.46 1.51
C ALA A 148 22.69 -8.68 0.11
N LEU A 149 22.51 -7.73 -0.83
CA LEU A 149 23.18 -7.70 -2.14
C LEU A 149 24.65 -7.29 -2.05
#